data_8ce1c7f57ede17caad832422d379f812
#
_entry.id   8ce1c7f57ede17caad832422d379f812
#
_cell.length_a   1.000
_cell.length_b   1.000
_cell.length_c   1.000
_cell.angle_alpha   90.00
_cell.angle_beta   90.00
_cell.angle_gamma   90.00
#
_symmetry.space_group_name_H-M   'P 1'
#
loop_
_entity.id
_entity.type
_entity.pdbx_description
1 polymer ?
#
loop_
_entity_poly.entity_id
_entity_poly.type
_entity_poly.pdbx_seq_one_letter_code
_entity_poly.pdbx_strand_id
1 'polypeptide(L)'
;MSNTQIVIALLLLLSGNHVKAQFNTVSCPGNRYKITVENPTRTTNKAEATPESITSVNEKSVPDKVSLLSADTKKKEQVVRYLSVCYPLSHIKINSPYGYRKDPFTGKRKFHNGIDLHARSSKVFAMMQGRVIAVGQDKVSGKYVTLRHENFTVSYCHLSQISVSQGQDVLSGDVVGITGNTGRSTGEHLHITIRQKGEYVNPRIFLDYINSVKESCVMELVKNII
;
A
#
# COMPACT_ATOMS: atom_id res chain seq x y z
N MET A 1 -20.46 -7.52 -10.40
CA MET A 1 -19.83 -7.64 -9.07
C MET A 1 -18.82 -6.50 -8.94
N SER A 2 -18.75 -5.82 -7.79
CA SER A 2 -17.75 -4.76 -7.59
C SER A 2 -16.35 -5.37 -7.46
N ASN A 3 -15.31 -4.63 -7.86
CA ASN A 3 -13.90 -5.08 -7.73
C ASN A 3 -13.55 -5.53 -6.31
N THR A 4 -14.20 -4.95 -5.31
CA THR A 4 -14.05 -5.32 -3.88
C THR A 4 -14.61 -6.72 -3.59
N GLN A 5 -15.72 -7.11 -4.22
CA GLN A 5 -16.32 -8.45 -4.05
C GLN A 5 -15.46 -9.54 -4.71
N ILE A 6 -14.81 -9.22 -5.83
CA ILE A 6 -13.90 -10.14 -6.52
C ILE A 6 -12.66 -10.39 -5.66
N VAL A 7 -12.09 -9.35 -5.04
CA VAL A 7 -10.92 -9.47 -4.15
C VAL A 7 -11.23 -10.27 -2.89
N ILE A 8 -12.40 -10.06 -2.28
CA ILE A 8 -12.84 -10.83 -1.10
C ILE A 8 -13.06 -12.30 -1.48
N ALA A 9 -13.66 -12.57 -2.63
CA ALA A 9 -13.83 -13.93 -3.13
C ALA A 9 -12.50 -14.62 -3.42
N LEU A 10 -11.50 -13.87 -3.95
CA LEU A 10 -10.16 -14.38 -4.20
C LEU A 10 -9.39 -14.70 -2.91
N LEU A 11 -9.53 -13.86 -1.87
CA LEU A 11 -8.93 -14.09 -0.54
C LEU A 11 -9.54 -15.32 0.15
N LEU A 12 -10.83 -15.58 -0.04
CA LEU A 12 -11.51 -16.77 0.50
C LEU A 12 -11.11 -18.07 -0.23
N LEU A 13 -10.73 -18.01 -1.50
CA LEU A 13 -10.25 -19.17 -2.27
C LEU A 13 -8.80 -19.56 -1.93
N LEU A 14 -8.00 -18.64 -1.36
CA LEU A 14 -6.64 -18.90 -0.91
C LEU A 14 -6.56 -19.53 0.50
N SER A 15 -7.67 -19.53 1.26
CA SER A 15 -7.76 -20.10 2.61
C SER A 15 -8.35 -21.51 2.59
N GLY A 16 -7.69 -22.44 1.92
CA GLY A 16 -8.02 -23.86 1.91
C GLY A 16 -7.68 -24.61 3.21
N ASN A 17 -7.83 -23.98 4.38
CA ASN A 17 -7.85 -24.62 5.69
C ASN A 17 -8.66 -23.75 6.66
N HIS A 18 -9.65 -24.35 7.31
CA HIS A 18 -10.46 -23.74 8.35
C HIS A 18 -9.61 -23.32 9.54
N VAL A 19 -9.17 -22.07 9.57
CA VAL A 19 -8.65 -21.45 10.80
C VAL A 19 -9.72 -20.49 11.29
N LYS A 20 -10.37 -20.83 12.41
CA LYS A 20 -11.20 -19.89 13.17
C LYS A 20 -10.30 -18.78 13.68
N ALA A 21 -10.34 -17.61 13.04
CA ALA A 21 -9.66 -16.42 13.55
C ALA A 21 -10.43 -15.88 14.74
N GLN A 22 -9.96 -16.15 15.93
CA GLN A 22 -10.31 -15.39 17.13
C GLN A 22 -9.46 -14.12 17.13
N PHE A 23 -10.09 -12.95 16.99
CA PHE A 23 -9.43 -11.67 17.18
C PHE A 23 -9.25 -11.42 18.67
N ASN A 24 -8.10 -11.80 19.20
CA ASN A 24 -7.65 -11.32 20.50
C ASN A 24 -6.85 -10.04 20.25
N THR A 25 -7.29 -8.92 20.83
CA THR A 25 -6.53 -7.69 20.96
C THR A 25 -5.29 -7.97 21.82
N VAL A 26 -4.14 -8.10 21.17
CA VAL A 26 -2.85 -8.19 21.85
C VAL A 26 -2.22 -6.81 21.80
N SER A 27 -2.09 -6.18 22.98
CA SER A 27 -1.21 -5.06 23.19
C SER A 27 0.23 -5.51 23.00
N CYS A 28 0.96 -4.92 22.06
CA CYS A 28 2.36 -5.24 21.83
C CYS A 28 3.26 -4.52 22.84
N PRO A 29 4.00 -5.25 23.71
CA PRO A 29 5.22 -4.72 24.32
C PRO A 29 6.34 -4.80 23.27
N GLY A 30 7.11 -3.72 23.14
CA GLY A 30 8.21 -3.67 22.19
C GLY A 30 9.29 -4.71 22.49
N ASN A 31 9.56 -5.58 21.53
CA ASN A 31 10.75 -6.40 21.52
C ASN A 31 11.34 -6.43 20.12
N ARG A 32 12.59 -5.97 20.03
CA ARG A 32 13.43 -5.99 18.85
C ARG A 32 13.81 -7.44 18.54
N TYR A 33 13.38 -7.98 17.42
CA TYR A 33 13.90 -9.25 16.92
C TYR A 33 15.26 -9.00 16.24
N LYS A 34 16.31 -9.62 16.81
CA LYS A 34 17.64 -9.72 16.19
C LYS A 34 17.60 -10.96 15.29
N ILE A 35 17.61 -10.78 13.97
CA ILE A 35 17.77 -11.90 13.03
C ILE A 35 19.26 -12.18 12.93
N THR A 36 19.73 -13.30 13.48
CA THR A 36 21.08 -13.81 13.25
C THR A 36 20.99 -14.77 12.06
N VAL A 37 21.59 -14.38 10.93
CA VAL A 37 21.76 -15.27 9.79
C VAL A 37 23.00 -16.11 10.03
N GLU A 38 22.83 -17.40 10.36
CA GLU A 38 23.94 -18.35 10.39
C GLU A 38 24.15 -18.93 8.99
N ASN A 39 25.32 -18.68 8.44
CA ASN A 39 25.75 -19.32 7.20
C ASN A 39 26.16 -20.77 7.50
N PRO A 40 25.62 -21.78 6.80
CA PRO A 40 26.09 -23.15 6.96
C PRO A 40 27.46 -23.30 6.30
N THR A 41 28.44 -23.64 7.12
CA THR A 41 29.82 -23.97 6.72
C THR A 41 29.82 -25.23 5.86
N ARG A 42 30.43 -25.12 4.69
CA ARG A 42 30.62 -26.19 3.72
C ARG A 42 31.72 -27.12 4.21
N THR A 43 31.35 -28.31 4.69
CA THR A 43 32.31 -29.42 4.92
C THR A 43 32.40 -30.27 3.66
N THR A 44 33.59 -30.28 3.09
CA THR A 44 34.00 -31.20 2.03
C THR A 44 34.37 -32.54 2.62
N ASN A 45 33.68 -33.61 2.25
CA ASN A 45 34.17 -34.96 2.38
C ASN A 45 34.14 -35.65 1.01
N LYS A 46 35.34 -36.02 0.55
CA LYS A 46 35.66 -36.76 -0.65
C LYS A 46 35.51 -38.26 -0.33
N ALA A 47 34.70 -38.97 -1.11
CA ALA A 47 34.75 -40.41 -1.20
C ALA A 47 34.40 -40.82 -2.62
N GLU A 48 35.39 -41.52 -3.25
CA GLU A 48 35.29 -42.18 -4.55
C GLU A 48 34.39 -43.41 -4.44
N ALA A 49 33.53 -43.65 -5.43
CA ALA A 49 33.04 -44.98 -5.78
C ALA A 49 32.58 -45.02 -7.22
N THR A 50 33.00 -46.03 -7.92
CA THR A 50 32.90 -46.45 -9.32
C THR A 50 31.45 -46.66 -9.81
N PRO A 51 31.24 -46.68 -11.15
CA PRO A 51 29.89 -46.73 -11.72
C PRO A 51 29.42 -48.17 -11.97
N GLU A 52 28.23 -48.48 -11.45
CA GLU A 52 27.47 -49.64 -11.93
C GLU A 52 26.23 -49.22 -12.69
N SER A 53 26.03 -49.84 -13.81
CA SER A 53 24.95 -49.71 -14.78
C SER A 53 23.60 -50.12 -14.19
N ILE A 54 22.56 -49.23 -14.26
CA ILE A 54 21.18 -49.64 -14.04
C ILE A 54 20.27 -49.07 -15.13
N THR A 55 19.73 -50.01 -15.88
CA THR A 55 18.55 -50.09 -16.73
C THR A 55 17.52 -48.96 -16.62
N SER A 56 17.11 -48.57 -17.82
CA SER A 56 15.97 -47.70 -18.15
C SER A 56 14.67 -48.07 -17.39
N VAL A 57 14.16 -47.14 -16.61
CA VAL A 57 12.81 -47.18 -16.07
C VAL A 57 12.01 -46.03 -16.68
N ASN A 58 10.87 -46.37 -17.28
CA ASN A 58 9.91 -45.48 -17.90
C ASN A 58 9.58 -44.26 -17.00
N GLU A 59 9.92 -43.06 -17.48
CA GLU A 59 9.44 -41.80 -16.95
C GLU A 59 7.93 -41.62 -17.25
N LYS A 60 7.11 -42.07 -16.33
CA LYS A 60 5.75 -41.48 -16.22
C LYS A 60 5.94 -40.08 -15.67
N SER A 61 5.60 -39.07 -16.48
CA SER A 61 5.64 -37.66 -16.17
C SER A 61 4.93 -37.34 -14.83
N VAL A 62 5.73 -37.11 -13.81
CA VAL A 62 5.28 -36.45 -12.57
C VAL A 62 5.07 -34.99 -12.91
N PRO A 63 3.86 -34.41 -12.76
CA PRO A 63 3.68 -32.98 -13.01
C PRO A 63 4.61 -32.19 -12.08
N ASP A 64 5.38 -31.30 -12.66
CA ASP A 64 6.45 -30.52 -12.07
C ASP A 64 6.02 -29.84 -10.75
N LYS A 65 6.44 -30.38 -9.64
CA LYS A 65 6.35 -29.71 -8.32
C LYS A 65 6.96 -28.32 -8.32
N VAL A 66 7.93 -28.08 -9.21
CA VAL A 66 8.60 -26.80 -9.41
C VAL A 66 7.67 -25.77 -10.06
N SER A 67 6.81 -26.17 -11.01
CA SER A 67 5.86 -25.26 -11.68
C SER A 67 4.73 -24.80 -10.73
N LEU A 68 4.25 -25.69 -9.85
CA LEU A 68 3.24 -25.36 -8.84
C LEU A 68 3.78 -24.42 -7.77
N LEU A 69 5.01 -24.62 -7.30
CA LEU A 69 5.70 -23.74 -6.35
C LEU A 69 5.94 -22.33 -6.96
N SER A 70 6.28 -22.24 -8.24
CA SER A 70 6.48 -20.97 -8.94
C SER A 70 5.17 -20.20 -9.11
N ALA A 71 4.06 -20.89 -9.41
CA ALA A 71 2.75 -20.26 -9.56
C ALA A 71 2.22 -19.69 -8.22
N ASP A 72 2.42 -20.40 -7.11
CA ASP A 72 2.00 -19.93 -5.78
C ASP A 72 2.84 -18.73 -5.32
N THR A 73 4.15 -18.75 -5.61
CA THR A 73 5.04 -17.62 -5.32
C THR A 73 4.61 -16.38 -6.11
N LYS A 74 4.32 -16.53 -7.42
CA LYS A 74 3.86 -15.43 -8.26
C LYS A 74 2.52 -14.84 -7.78
N LYS A 75 1.58 -15.68 -7.34
CA LYS A 75 0.32 -15.21 -6.72
C LYS A 75 0.58 -14.39 -5.46
N LYS A 76 1.45 -14.87 -4.57
CA LYS A 76 1.83 -14.14 -3.35
C LYS A 76 2.45 -12.78 -3.67
N GLU A 77 3.34 -12.70 -4.63
CA GLU A 77 3.94 -11.44 -5.09
C GLU A 77 2.87 -10.46 -5.58
N GLN A 78 1.89 -10.91 -6.38
CA GLN A 78 0.80 -10.05 -6.86
C GLN A 78 -0.07 -9.54 -5.71
N VAL A 79 -0.37 -10.37 -4.72
CA VAL A 79 -1.11 -9.95 -3.53
C VAL A 79 -0.33 -8.92 -2.72
N VAL A 80 0.96 -9.16 -2.46
CA VAL A 80 1.83 -8.20 -1.77
C VAL A 80 1.89 -6.86 -2.51
N ARG A 81 2.05 -6.90 -3.83
CA ARG A 81 2.06 -5.71 -4.68
C ARG A 81 0.73 -4.97 -4.64
N TYR A 82 -0.41 -5.67 -4.68
CA TYR A 82 -1.74 -5.07 -4.54
C TYR A 82 -1.92 -4.36 -3.21
N LEU A 83 -1.43 -4.97 -2.12
CA LEU A 83 -1.50 -4.43 -0.76
C LEU A 83 -0.46 -3.33 -0.50
N SER A 84 0.58 -3.19 -1.33
CA SER A 84 1.61 -2.15 -1.16
C SER A 84 1.12 -0.74 -1.46
N VAL A 85 -0.06 -0.59 -2.09
CA VAL A 85 -0.68 0.70 -2.41
C VAL A 85 -2.14 0.76 -1.98
N CYS A 86 -2.60 1.94 -1.55
CA CYS A 86 -3.98 2.19 -1.14
C CYS A 86 -4.44 3.56 -1.62
N TYR A 87 -5.73 3.69 -1.97
CA TYR A 87 -6.31 5.02 -2.17
C TYR A 87 -6.44 5.76 -0.83
N PRO A 88 -6.22 7.09 -0.82
CA PRO A 88 -6.30 7.89 0.41
C PRO A 88 -7.70 7.97 1.02
N LEU A 89 -8.74 7.67 0.25
CA LEU A 89 -10.14 7.57 0.65
C LEU A 89 -10.78 6.33 0.03
N SER A 90 -11.85 5.83 0.63
CA SER A 90 -12.61 4.70 0.08
C SER A 90 -13.25 5.00 -1.27
N HIS A 91 -13.55 6.27 -1.56
CA HIS A 91 -14.10 6.73 -2.83
C HIS A 91 -13.32 7.95 -3.30
N ILE A 92 -12.84 7.91 -4.54
CA ILE A 92 -12.06 9.00 -5.13
C ILE A 92 -12.96 9.82 -6.05
N LYS A 93 -13.27 11.06 -5.62
CA LYS A 93 -13.93 12.09 -6.41
C LYS A 93 -13.14 13.39 -6.27
N ILE A 94 -12.59 13.88 -7.39
CA ILE A 94 -11.80 15.11 -7.40
C ILE A 94 -12.76 16.31 -7.40
N ASN A 95 -12.64 17.17 -6.41
CA ASN A 95 -13.35 18.45 -6.33
C ASN A 95 -12.54 19.56 -6.99
N SER A 96 -11.20 19.54 -6.84
CA SER A 96 -10.32 20.55 -7.42
C SER A 96 -8.96 19.93 -7.79
N PRO A 97 -8.54 20.02 -9.06
CA PRO A 97 -7.27 19.47 -9.51
C PRO A 97 -6.08 20.36 -9.11
N TYR A 98 -4.89 19.79 -9.26
CA TYR A 98 -3.61 20.49 -9.21
C TYR A 98 -3.48 21.45 -10.39
N GLY A 99 -2.88 22.62 -10.16
CA GLY A 99 -2.62 23.60 -11.21
C GLY A 99 -3.34 24.93 -11.01
N TYR A 100 -3.34 25.79 -12.05
CA TYR A 100 -3.96 27.10 -11.97
C TYR A 100 -5.49 27.01 -11.95
N ARG A 101 -6.09 27.62 -10.93
CA ARG A 101 -7.55 27.74 -10.78
C ARG A 101 -7.96 29.07 -10.16
N LYS A 102 -9.24 29.39 -10.18
CA LYS A 102 -9.81 30.49 -9.41
C LYS A 102 -9.77 30.14 -7.91
N ASP A 103 -9.09 30.97 -7.11
CA ASP A 103 -9.04 30.78 -5.65
C ASP A 103 -10.43 31.05 -5.07
N PRO A 104 -11.00 30.11 -4.28
CA PRO A 104 -12.37 30.22 -3.78
C PRO A 104 -12.57 31.37 -2.76
N PHE A 105 -11.48 31.89 -2.16
CA PHE A 105 -11.56 32.97 -1.18
C PHE A 105 -11.39 34.36 -1.82
N THR A 106 -10.50 34.47 -2.80
CA THR A 106 -10.14 35.76 -3.40
C THR A 106 -10.72 35.98 -4.77
N GLY A 107 -11.22 34.93 -5.41
CA GLY A 107 -11.68 34.97 -6.80
C GLY A 107 -10.57 35.13 -7.84
N LYS A 108 -9.31 35.35 -7.42
CA LYS A 108 -8.16 35.55 -8.32
C LYS A 108 -7.61 34.23 -8.82
N ARG A 109 -6.92 34.25 -9.97
CA ARG A 109 -6.19 33.10 -10.49
C ARG A 109 -5.01 32.77 -9.56
N LYS A 110 -4.98 31.54 -9.03
CA LYS A 110 -3.93 31.06 -8.11
C LYS A 110 -3.54 29.63 -8.45
N PHE A 111 -2.28 29.30 -8.22
CA PHE A 111 -1.80 27.93 -8.37
C PHE A 111 -2.20 27.10 -7.16
N HIS A 112 -2.79 25.92 -7.41
CA HIS A 112 -3.16 24.92 -6.41
C HIS A 112 -2.10 23.84 -6.38
N ASN A 113 -1.31 23.78 -5.29
CA ASN A 113 -0.16 22.89 -5.13
C ASN A 113 -0.54 21.43 -4.79
N GLY A 114 -1.83 21.13 -4.76
CA GLY A 114 -2.34 19.83 -4.37
C GLY A 114 -3.57 19.44 -5.17
N ILE A 115 -4.27 18.43 -4.66
CA ILE A 115 -5.56 17.98 -5.17
C ILE A 115 -6.55 17.96 -4.02
N ASP A 116 -7.80 18.41 -4.27
CA ASP A 116 -8.87 18.35 -3.31
C ASP A 116 -9.81 17.19 -3.65
N LEU A 117 -9.97 16.25 -2.73
CA LEU A 117 -10.85 15.10 -2.86
C LEU A 117 -12.12 15.31 -2.02
N HIS A 118 -13.26 14.97 -2.60
CA HIS A 118 -14.53 14.98 -1.87
C HIS A 118 -14.50 14.01 -0.70
N ALA A 119 -14.87 14.50 0.49
CA ALA A 119 -14.93 13.68 1.69
C ALA A 119 -15.95 14.23 2.68
N ARG A 120 -16.48 13.36 3.54
CA ARG A 120 -17.32 13.71 4.70
C ARG A 120 -17.03 12.74 5.83
N SER A 121 -16.40 13.22 6.91
CA SER A 121 -16.01 12.44 8.10
C SER A 121 -15.40 11.08 7.73
N SER A 122 -14.56 11.10 6.69
CA SER A 122 -14.02 9.88 6.06
C SER A 122 -12.66 9.56 6.66
N LYS A 123 -12.39 8.26 6.85
CA LYS A 123 -11.04 7.79 7.20
C LYS A 123 -10.07 8.13 6.07
N VAL A 124 -8.90 8.65 6.45
CA VAL A 124 -7.79 8.93 5.53
C VAL A 124 -6.76 7.84 5.68
N PHE A 125 -6.38 7.22 4.57
CA PHE A 125 -5.45 6.10 4.54
C PHE A 125 -4.10 6.51 3.99
N ALA A 126 -3.02 5.94 4.56
CA ALA A 126 -1.68 6.04 3.98
C ALA A 126 -1.66 5.40 2.58
N MET A 127 -1.24 6.15 1.56
CA MET A 127 -1.25 5.65 0.19
C MET A 127 -0.22 4.55 -0.06
N MET A 128 0.89 4.56 0.66
CA MET A 128 1.97 3.57 0.63
C MET A 128 2.58 3.44 2.02
N GLN A 129 3.41 2.43 2.23
CA GLN A 129 4.23 2.34 3.45
C GLN A 129 5.17 3.53 3.56
N GLY A 130 5.45 3.97 4.77
CA GLY A 130 6.33 5.10 5.01
C GLY A 130 6.44 5.46 6.48
N ARG A 131 7.08 6.59 6.74
CA ARG A 131 7.26 7.14 8.08
C ARG A 131 6.56 8.48 8.22
N VAL A 132 5.87 8.70 9.32
CA VAL A 132 5.28 9.98 9.69
C VAL A 132 6.42 10.95 10.04
N ILE A 133 6.65 11.96 9.20
CA ILE A 133 7.72 12.94 9.42
C ILE A 133 7.23 14.22 10.09
N ALA A 134 5.93 14.52 9.99
CA ALA A 134 5.32 15.64 10.68
C ALA A 134 3.84 15.39 10.95
N VAL A 135 3.39 15.84 12.10
CA VAL A 135 1.99 16.02 12.47
C VAL A 135 1.83 17.39 13.08
N GLY A 136 0.72 18.07 12.84
CA GLY A 136 0.55 19.40 13.40
C GLY A 136 -0.75 20.06 12.97
N GLN A 137 -0.83 21.36 13.31
CA GLN A 137 -1.93 22.23 12.92
C GLN A 137 -1.41 23.63 12.62
N ASP A 138 -1.79 24.18 11.48
CA ASP A 138 -1.52 25.57 11.10
C ASP A 138 -2.74 26.25 10.48
N LYS A 139 -2.62 27.57 10.21
CA LYS A 139 -3.75 28.39 9.69
C LYS A 139 -4.12 28.04 8.23
N VAL A 140 -3.22 27.42 7.48
CA VAL A 140 -3.42 27.09 6.05
C VAL A 140 -3.83 25.63 5.90
N SER A 141 -3.00 24.71 6.37
CA SER A 141 -3.21 23.26 6.22
C SER A 141 -4.27 22.71 7.19
N GLY A 142 -4.63 23.48 8.23
CA GLY A 142 -5.41 22.96 9.34
C GLY A 142 -4.63 21.87 10.06
N LYS A 143 -5.31 20.87 10.60
CA LYS A 143 -4.66 19.65 11.10
C LYS A 143 -4.14 18.84 9.93
N TYR A 144 -2.88 18.42 10.01
CA TYR A 144 -2.23 17.69 8.92
C TYR A 144 -1.32 16.57 9.41
N VAL A 145 -1.12 15.61 8.54
CA VAL A 145 -0.12 14.54 8.65
C VAL A 145 0.74 14.54 7.41
N THR A 146 2.06 14.48 7.56
CA THR A 146 3.00 14.33 6.45
C THR A 146 3.75 13.02 6.57
N LEU A 147 3.66 12.18 5.54
CA LEU A 147 4.37 10.93 5.41
C LEU A 147 5.54 11.07 4.45
N ARG A 148 6.64 10.36 4.73
CA ARG A 148 7.72 10.14 3.78
C ARG A 148 7.59 8.73 3.21
N HIS A 149 7.52 8.65 1.89
CA HIS A 149 7.54 7.43 1.09
C HIS A 149 8.77 7.49 0.19
N GLU A 150 9.89 6.92 0.64
CA GLU A 150 11.19 6.99 -0.08
C GLU A 150 11.57 8.44 -0.48
N ASN A 151 11.51 8.76 -1.77
CA ASN A 151 11.86 10.06 -2.36
C ASN A 151 10.71 11.07 -2.37
N PHE A 152 9.52 10.69 -1.89
CA PHE A 152 8.34 11.53 -1.88
C PHE A 152 7.90 11.87 -0.46
N THR A 153 7.34 13.06 -0.30
CA THR A 153 6.59 13.43 0.91
C THR A 153 5.16 13.73 0.53
N VAL A 154 4.22 13.15 1.27
CA VAL A 154 2.78 13.30 1.05
C VAL A 154 2.17 13.94 2.29
N SER A 155 1.48 15.06 2.13
CA SER A 155 0.76 15.71 3.23
C SER A 155 -0.74 15.59 3.02
N TYR A 156 -1.43 15.13 4.07
CA TYR A 156 -2.88 15.02 4.19
C TYR A 156 -3.38 16.13 5.09
N CYS A 157 -4.15 17.08 4.57
CA CYS A 157 -4.51 18.33 5.23
C CYS A 157 -6.02 18.45 5.48
N HIS A 158 -6.40 19.49 6.23
CA HIS A 158 -7.77 19.84 6.66
C HIS A 158 -8.44 18.77 7.52
N LEU A 159 -7.65 17.94 8.23
CA LEU A 159 -8.15 16.86 9.06
C LEU A 159 -8.95 17.38 10.26
N SER A 160 -9.98 16.64 10.66
CA SER A 160 -10.67 16.85 11.96
C SER A 160 -9.90 16.14 13.08
N GLN A 161 -9.32 14.98 12.79
CA GLN A 161 -8.57 14.17 13.74
C GLN A 161 -7.30 13.59 13.09
N ILE A 162 -6.21 13.56 13.87
CA ILE A 162 -4.95 12.87 13.53
C ILE A 162 -4.92 11.55 14.30
N SER A 163 -4.60 10.44 13.64
CA SER A 163 -4.60 9.09 14.20
C SER A 163 -3.21 8.48 14.37
N VAL A 164 -2.16 9.23 14.03
CA VAL A 164 -0.77 8.77 14.06
C VAL A 164 0.12 9.80 14.76
N SER A 165 1.31 9.37 15.18
CA SER A 165 2.32 10.21 15.83
C SER A 165 3.55 10.40 14.95
N GLN A 166 4.26 11.52 15.11
CA GLN A 166 5.53 11.75 14.43
C GLN A 166 6.55 10.66 14.79
N GLY A 167 7.28 10.18 13.79
CA GLY A 167 8.23 9.08 13.90
C GLY A 167 7.63 7.69 13.74
N GLN A 168 6.29 7.56 13.72
CA GLN A 168 5.60 6.28 13.51
C GLN A 168 5.82 5.78 12.09
N ASP A 169 6.09 4.48 11.94
CA ASP A 169 6.05 3.79 10.66
C ASP A 169 4.62 3.34 10.38
N VAL A 170 4.16 3.49 9.16
CA VAL A 170 2.82 3.11 8.69
C VAL A 170 2.90 2.24 7.46
N LEU A 171 1.96 1.33 7.32
CA LEU A 171 1.77 0.52 6.13
C LEU A 171 0.74 1.18 5.19
N SER A 172 0.73 0.75 3.94
CA SER A 172 -0.32 1.11 3.00
C SER A 172 -1.69 0.69 3.56
N GLY A 173 -2.65 1.62 3.58
CA GLY A 173 -3.99 1.39 4.11
C GLY A 173 -4.17 1.67 5.60
N ASP A 174 -3.11 1.99 6.35
CA ASP A 174 -3.24 2.43 7.74
C ASP A 174 -3.98 3.76 7.82
N VAL A 175 -4.84 3.89 8.83
CA VAL A 175 -5.60 5.13 9.05
C VAL A 175 -4.69 6.19 9.67
N VAL A 176 -4.48 7.29 8.96
CA VAL A 176 -3.64 8.42 9.41
C VAL A 176 -4.45 9.55 10.00
N GLY A 177 -5.75 9.60 9.76
CA GLY A 177 -6.65 10.62 10.31
C GLY A 177 -8.07 10.51 9.78
N ILE A 178 -8.88 11.51 10.12
CA ILE A 178 -10.26 11.68 9.65
C ILE A 178 -10.33 13.03 8.92
N THR A 179 -11.04 13.08 7.80
CA THR A 179 -11.27 14.33 7.06
C THR A 179 -12.06 15.34 7.89
N GLY A 180 -11.90 16.60 7.54
CA GLY A 180 -12.58 17.69 8.24
C GLY A 180 -12.55 19.00 7.44
N ASN A 181 -12.73 20.10 8.15
CA ASN A 181 -12.77 21.45 7.59
C ASN A 181 -11.90 22.41 8.41
N THR A 182 -10.70 21.98 8.81
CA THR A 182 -9.77 22.81 9.59
C THR A 182 -8.84 23.62 8.69
N GLY A 183 -8.31 24.74 9.20
CA GLY A 183 -7.44 25.64 8.45
C GLY A 183 -8.17 26.45 7.37
N ARG A 184 -7.47 26.74 6.26
CA ARG A 184 -8.03 27.52 5.15
C ARG A 184 -8.82 26.64 4.18
N SER A 185 -10.02 26.29 4.57
CA SER A 185 -10.95 25.46 3.83
C SER A 185 -12.32 26.11 3.70
N THR A 186 -13.00 25.94 2.57
CA THR A 186 -14.38 26.44 2.33
C THR A 186 -15.45 25.40 2.63
N GLY A 187 -15.05 24.16 2.95
CA GLY A 187 -15.94 23.06 3.24
C GLY A 187 -15.14 21.78 3.41
N GLU A 188 -15.77 20.74 3.96
CA GLU A 188 -15.07 19.49 4.24
C GLU A 188 -14.57 18.81 2.98
N HIS A 189 -13.27 18.50 2.95
CA HIS A 189 -12.58 17.78 1.90
C HIS A 189 -11.24 17.26 2.40
N LEU A 190 -10.60 16.39 1.64
CA LEU A 190 -9.20 16.01 1.84
C LEU A 190 -8.33 16.76 0.83
N HIS A 191 -7.43 17.62 1.31
CA HIS A 191 -6.40 18.23 0.50
C HIS A 191 -5.11 17.41 0.60
N ILE A 192 -4.56 17.02 -0.56
CA ILE A 192 -3.32 16.25 -0.63
C ILE A 192 -2.29 17.04 -1.42
N THR A 193 -1.10 17.21 -0.85
CA THR A 193 0.07 17.70 -1.57
C THR A 193 1.15 16.63 -1.61
N ILE A 194 1.87 16.55 -2.72
CA ILE A 194 3.01 15.67 -2.88
C ILE A 194 4.22 16.48 -3.29
N ARG A 195 5.37 16.17 -2.66
CA ARG A 195 6.66 16.75 -3.05
C ARG A 195 7.66 15.66 -3.36
N GLN A 196 8.46 15.91 -4.37
CA GLN A 196 9.65 15.13 -4.72
C GLN A 196 10.85 16.08 -4.71
N LYS A 197 11.88 15.74 -3.95
CA LYS A 197 13.08 16.59 -3.77
C LYS A 197 12.75 18.05 -3.37
N GLY A 198 11.66 18.24 -2.60
CA GLY A 198 11.19 19.56 -2.15
C GLY A 198 10.20 20.25 -3.09
N GLU A 199 10.11 19.87 -4.36
CA GLU A 199 9.23 20.47 -5.35
C GLU A 199 7.84 19.83 -5.37
N TYR A 200 6.80 20.62 -5.55
CA TYR A 200 5.43 20.12 -5.68
C TYR A 200 5.24 19.37 -7.00
N VAL A 201 4.70 18.17 -6.92
CA VAL A 201 4.31 17.37 -8.08
C VAL A 201 2.80 17.14 -8.09
N ASN A 202 2.24 16.90 -9.27
CA ASN A 202 0.80 16.67 -9.43
C ASN A 202 0.39 15.36 -8.72
N PRO A 203 -0.45 15.41 -7.65
CA PRO A 203 -0.84 14.21 -6.93
C PRO A 203 -1.68 13.22 -7.76
N ARG A 204 -2.24 13.65 -8.89
CA ARG A 204 -2.96 12.79 -9.83
C ARG A 204 -2.10 11.60 -10.28
N ILE A 205 -0.79 11.82 -10.48
CA ILE A 205 0.17 10.78 -10.88
C ILE A 205 0.17 9.61 -9.88
N PHE A 206 0.05 9.91 -8.58
CA PHE A 206 -0.01 8.87 -7.55
C PHE A 206 -1.34 8.10 -7.58
N LEU A 207 -2.46 8.78 -7.80
CA LEU A 207 -3.77 8.12 -7.92
C LEU A 207 -3.80 7.21 -9.16
N ASP A 208 -3.24 7.65 -10.28
CA ASP A 208 -3.16 6.89 -11.52
C ASP A 208 -2.19 5.69 -11.35
N TYR A 209 -1.06 5.87 -10.63
CA TYR A 209 -0.16 4.77 -10.29
C TYR A 209 -0.85 3.71 -9.42
N ILE A 210 -1.56 4.12 -8.35
CA ILE A 210 -2.32 3.20 -7.49
C ILE A 210 -3.33 2.42 -8.32
N ASN A 211 -4.06 3.09 -9.22
CA ASN A 211 -5.01 2.45 -10.12
C ASN A 211 -4.33 1.39 -11.00
N SER A 212 -3.24 1.75 -11.67
CA SER A 212 -2.53 0.85 -12.57
C SER A 212 -1.97 -0.39 -11.85
N VAL A 213 -1.42 -0.23 -10.64
CA VAL A 213 -0.94 -1.35 -9.82
C VAL A 213 -2.10 -2.28 -9.46
N LYS A 214 -3.21 -1.72 -8.96
CA LYS A 214 -4.36 -2.52 -8.56
C LYS A 214 -5.00 -3.26 -9.72
N GLU A 215 -5.20 -2.61 -10.87
CA GLU A 215 -5.75 -3.23 -12.08
C GLU A 215 -4.84 -4.33 -12.62
N SER A 216 -3.52 -4.08 -12.73
CA SER A 216 -2.57 -5.07 -13.24
C SER A 216 -2.50 -6.31 -12.35
N CYS A 217 -2.50 -6.14 -11.01
CA CYS A 217 -2.49 -7.26 -10.08
C CYS A 217 -3.78 -8.10 -10.18
N VAL A 218 -4.95 -7.45 -10.29
CA VAL A 218 -6.23 -8.14 -10.43
C VAL A 218 -6.29 -8.91 -11.75
N MET A 219 -5.88 -8.27 -12.86
CA MET A 219 -5.87 -8.93 -14.18
C MET A 219 -4.93 -10.16 -14.20
N GLU A 220 -3.78 -10.08 -13.56
CA GLU A 220 -2.84 -11.19 -13.50
C GLU A 220 -3.33 -12.34 -12.61
N LEU A 221 -3.98 -12.02 -11.48
CA LEU A 221 -4.60 -13.01 -10.61
C LEU A 221 -5.76 -13.73 -11.32
N VAL A 222 -6.58 -13.00 -12.10
CA VAL A 222 -7.71 -13.58 -12.84
C VAL A 222 -7.24 -14.49 -13.97
N LYS A 223 -6.20 -14.10 -14.73
CA LYS A 223 -5.62 -14.95 -15.81
C LYS A 223 -5.14 -16.31 -15.31
N ASN A 224 -4.74 -16.41 -14.05
CA ASN A 224 -4.25 -17.66 -13.46
C ASN A 224 -5.38 -18.54 -12.87
N ILE A 225 -6.65 -18.14 -13.01
CA ILE A 225 -7.84 -18.87 -12.52
C ILE A 225 -8.62 -19.49 -13.68
N ILE A 226 -8.47 -18.95 -14.89
CA ILE A 226 -9.09 -19.44 -16.12
C ILE A 226 -8.12 -20.37 -16.86
#